data_4354527d87b3290dadf97b3aa447adc9
#
_entry.id   4354527d87b3290dadf97b3aa447adc9
#
_cell.length_a   1.000
_cell.length_b   1.000
_cell.length_c   1.000
_cell.angle_alpha   90.00
_cell.angle_beta   90.00
_cell.angle_gamma   90.00
#
_symmetry.space_group_name_H-M   'P 1'
#
loop_
_entity.id
_entity.type
_entity.pdbx_description
1 polymer ?
#
loop_
_entity_poly.entity_id
_entity_poly.type
_entity_poly.pdbx_seq_one_letter_code
_entity_poly.pdbx_strand_id
1 'polypeptide(L)'
;MAKAKSLYVCQECGWSSPKWSGQCGSCGEWNTLVEEIVEKKTANVVSKKIMAQSLVSFPEVEAFSGAKSRFSTKIDEMDRVLGGEKGNKGMVPGAVMLIGGEPGIGKSTILTQMFVSILSEKQSSKKKLPPLMYVCGEENPSQIALRIERIAGSKLSKEQQERLLFVTSTDVAVITGHIEKEKPALVVVDSIQTVTSAELSGVAGSVGQVRACTDKITSVAKKNHVPTFLVGHVTKEGKISGPKILEHIVDSVLELSGERTGELRLLRAIKNRFGATDEVGVFRVRDFGYESVSNPSELFLTSESKDIAGSATVCVVEGTRPLLLEMQALVIGSQLAMPRRVGRGVQLSRIQVMSAVLQKHCRVPLGTHDIFISVAGGFTVNEPAVDLGLAVAMASSLKNKPVPQRTIFVGEVGLLGEIRSVNLLERRIKEAKRLGFEHIVSKKTHAKVEDVLRDFNLL
;
A
#
# COMPACT_ATOMS: atom_id res chain seq x y z
N MET A 1 -23.12 17.19 -44.10
CA MET A 1 -22.59 17.57 -42.75
C MET A 1 -23.22 16.62 -41.71
N ALA A 2 -22.47 15.68 -41.17
CA ALA A 2 -22.99 14.74 -40.17
C ALA A 2 -23.10 15.50 -38.85
N LYS A 3 -24.28 15.52 -38.23
CA LYS A 3 -24.49 16.12 -36.90
C LYS A 3 -23.60 15.38 -35.85
N ALA A 4 -22.73 16.13 -35.22
CA ALA A 4 -22.03 15.65 -34.01
C ALA A 4 -23.07 15.28 -32.98
N LYS A 5 -22.97 14.08 -32.38
CA LYS A 5 -23.80 13.68 -31.25
C LYS A 5 -23.04 14.00 -29.96
N SER A 6 -23.60 14.88 -29.14
CA SER A 6 -23.12 15.08 -27.79
C SER A 6 -23.58 13.95 -26.89
N LEU A 7 -22.70 13.48 -26.01
CA LEU A 7 -22.96 12.56 -24.91
C LEU A 7 -22.55 13.24 -23.61
N TYR A 8 -23.33 13.02 -22.57
CA TYR A 8 -23.04 13.52 -21.22
C TYR A 8 -22.36 12.41 -20.42
N VAL A 9 -21.12 12.61 -20.00
CA VAL A 9 -20.29 11.63 -19.28
C VAL A 9 -20.13 12.06 -17.84
N CYS A 10 -20.42 11.16 -16.91
CA CYS A 10 -20.22 11.38 -15.50
C CYS A 10 -18.72 11.40 -15.16
N GLN A 11 -18.24 12.46 -14.54
CA GLN A 11 -16.83 12.62 -14.18
C GLN A 11 -16.43 11.74 -12.99
N GLU A 12 -17.39 11.19 -12.23
CA GLU A 12 -17.11 10.31 -11.10
C GLU A 12 -17.06 8.83 -11.49
N CYS A 13 -18.02 8.35 -12.30
CA CYS A 13 -18.13 6.92 -12.60
C CYS A 13 -17.95 6.57 -14.08
N GLY A 14 -17.82 7.56 -14.99
CA GLY A 14 -17.66 7.35 -16.42
C GLY A 14 -18.95 6.88 -17.14
N TRP A 15 -20.10 6.82 -16.46
CA TRP A 15 -21.37 6.50 -17.09
C TRP A 15 -21.77 7.58 -18.07
N SER A 16 -22.27 7.18 -19.25
CA SER A 16 -22.64 8.11 -20.31
C SER A 16 -24.14 8.06 -20.59
N SER A 17 -24.72 9.24 -20.86
CA SER A 17 -26.12 9.42 -21.23
C SER A 17 -26.24 10.31 -22.47
N PRO A 18 -27.20 10.06 -23.37
CA PRO A 18 -27.44 10.94 -24.50
C PRO A 18 -28.18 12.24 -24.10
N LYS A 19 -28.60 12.36 -22.84
CA LYS A 19 -29.24 13.55 -22.28
C LYS A 19 -28.60 13.94 -20.96
N TRP A 20 -28.47 15.22 -20.73
CA TRP A 20 -28.06 15.72 -19.43
C TRP A 20 -29.12 15.44 -18.36
N SER A 21 -28.66 15.05 -17.19
CA SER A 21 -29.46 14.97 -15.98
C SER A 21 -28.69 15.56 -14.82
N GLY A 22 -29.35 16.16 -13.85
CA GLY A 22 -28.71 16.73 -12.67
C GLY A 22 -28.05 15.69 -11.78
N GLN A 23 -28.49 14.41 -11.87
CA GLN A 23 -27.99 13.28 -11.09
C GLN A 23 -27.53 12.16 -12.03
N CYS A 24 -26.41 11.54 -11.75
CA CYS A 24 -25.91 10.39 -12.50
C CYS A 24 -26.76 9.16 -12.24
N GLY A 25 -27.28 8.53 -13.31
CA GLY A 25 -28.12 7.34 -13.20
C GLY A 25 -27.40 6.08 -12.72
N SER A 26 -26.06 6.09 -12.68
CA SER A 26 -25.23 4.95 -12.25
C SER A 26 -24.70 5.09 -10.82
N CYS A 27 -24.07 6.21 -10.48
CA CYS A 27 -23.48 6.40 -9.15
C CYS A 27 -24.31 7.27 -8.20
N GLY A 28 -25.37 7.94 -8.70
CA GLY A 28 -26.22 8.79 -7.89
C GLY A 28 -25.65 10.17 -7.51
N GLU A 29 -24.44 10.51 -7.96
CA GLU A 29 -23.82 11.79 -7.68
C GLU A 29 -24.46 12.92 -8.49
N TRP A 30 -24.53 14.13 -7.87
CA TRP A 30 -25.15 15.30 -8.47
C TRP A 30 -24.15 16.19 -9.21
N ASN A 31 -24.59 16.78 -10.33
CA ASN A 31 -23.83 17.74 -11.14
C ASN A 31 -22.49 17.21 -11.68
N THR A 32 -22.39 15.92 -11.91
CA THR A 32 -21.18 15.24 -12.39
C THR A 32 -21.18 14.96 -13.89
N LEU A 33 -22.29 15.25 -14.61
CA LEU A 33 -22.42 14.98 -16.03
C LEU A 33 -21.93 16.19 -16.84
N VAL A 34 -20.87 15.96 -17.63
CA VAL A 34 -20.25 16.96 -18.54
C VAL A 34 -20.50 16.54 -19.99
N GLU A 35 -20.83 17.51 -20.84
CA GLU A 35 -21.05 17.28 -22.27
C GLU A 35 -19.72 16.98 -22.98
N GLU A 36 -19.66 15.82 -23.64
CA GLU A 36 -18.55 15.42 -24.51
C GLU A 36 -19.06 15.28 -25.95
N ILE A 37 -18.41 15.96 -26.91
CA ILE A 37 -18.76 15.91 -28.32
C ILE A 37 -18.08 14.69 -28.94
N VAL A 38 -18.87 13.69 -29.33
CA VAL A 38 -18.38 12.51 -30.06
C VAL A 38 -18.44 12.77 -31.55
N GLU A 39 -17.32 13.13 -32.17
CA GLU A 39 -17.21 13.10 -33.64
C GLU A 39 -17.21 11.65 -34.12
N LYS A 40 -18.24 11.24 -34.86
CA LYS A 40 -18.20 10.00 -35.63
C LYS A 40 -17.15 10.11 -36.72
N LYS A 41 -15.94 9.63 -36.50
CA LYS A 41 -15.09 9.23 -37.61
C LYS A 41 -15.82 8.12 -38.36
N THR A 42 -16.19 8.39 -39.60
CA THR A 42 -16.67 7.37 -40.54
C THR A 42 -15.61 6.27 -40.61
N ALA A 43 -15.86 5.17 -39.92
CA ALA A 43 -15.10 3.97 -40.08
C ALA A 43 -15.34 3.51 -41.53
N ASN A 44 -14.37 3.69 -42.42
CA ASN A 44 -14.23 2.84 -43.57
C ASN A 44 -14.15 1.42 -43.04
N VAL A 45 -15.27 0.72 -43.16
CA VAL A 45 -15.36 -0.70 -42.92
C VAL A 45 -14.55 -1.39 -44.02
N VAL A 46 -13.24 -1.41 -43.82
CA VAL A 46 -12.42 -2.47 -44.39
C VAL A 46 -12.85 -3.70 -43.59
N SER A 47 -13.59 -4.58 -44.24
CA SER A 47 -13.88 -5.92 -43.76
C SER A 47 -12.54 -6.66 -43.56
N LYS A 48 -11.87 -6.38 -42.42
CA LYS A 48 -10.85 -7.26 -41.92
C LYS A 48 -11.57 -8.57 -41.61
N LYS A 49 -11.26 -9.62 -42.42
CA LYS A 49 -11.46 -10.99 -42.02
C LYS A 49 -11.22 -11.04 -40.51
N ILE A 50 -12.26 -11.35 -39.74
CA ILE A 50 -12.13 -11.72 -38.35
C ILE A 50 -11.28 -12.97 -38.39
N MET A 51 -9.98 -12.82 -38.23
CA MET A 51 -9.11 -13.95 -37.92
C MET A 51 -9.62 -14.43 -36.58
N ALA A 52 -10.23 -15.63 -36.58
CA ALA A 52 -10.59 -16.32 -35.35
C ALA A 52 -9.35 -16.25 -34.46
N GLN A 53 -9.51 -15.64 -33.26
CA GLN A 53 -8.45 -15.69 -32.27
C GLN A 53 -8.09 -17.17 -32.11
N SER A 54 -6.80 -17.50 -32.26
CA SER A 54 -6.33 -18.87 -32.13
C SER A 54 -6.75 -19.40 -30.76
N LEU A 55 -7.55 -20.47 -30.77
CA LEU A 55 -7.80 -21.25 -29.57
C LEU A 55 -6.45 -21.83 -29.13
N VAL A 56 -6.06 -21.59 -27.90
CA VAL A 56 -4.81 -22.06 -27.32
C VAL A 56 -5.18 -23.14 -26.30
N SER A 57 -4.61 -24.34 -26.44
CA SER A 57 -4.81 -25.42 -25.48
C SER A 57 -3.98 -25.23 -24.21
N PHE A 58 -4.40 -25.83 -23.10
CA PHE A 58 -3.64 -25.74 -21.83
C PHE A 58 -2.16 -26.17 -21.95
N PRO A 59 -1.80 -27.26 -22.66
CA PRO A 59 -0.40 -27.61 -22.89
C PRO A 59 0.38 -26.55 -23.67
N GLU A 60 -0.25 -25.87 -24.64
CA GLU A 60 0.36 -24.75 -25.36
C GLU A 60 0.58 -23.56 -24.44
N VAL A 61 -0.35 -23.27 -23.54
CA VAL A 61 -0.17 -22.24 -22.50
C VAL A 61 0.97 -22.60 -21.57
N GLU A 62 1.12 -23.87 -21.16
CA GLU A 62 2.26 -24.32 -20.36
C GLU A 62 3.60 -24.24 -21.12
N ALA A 63 3.62 -24.54 -22.40
CA ALA A 63 4.82 -24.38 -23.24
C ALA A 63 5.21 -22.91 -23.45
N PHE A 64 4.23 -22.02 -23.55
CA PHE A 64 4.43 -20.56 -23.52
C PHE A 64 4.79 -20.03 -22.12
N SER A 65 4.57 -20.84 -21.10
CA SER A 65 4.74 -20.43 -19.73
C SER A 65 6.21 -20.42 -19.28
N GLY A 66 7.00 -19.50 -19.85
CA GLY A 66 7.88 -18.70 -19.03
C GLY A 66 7.10 -18.05 -17.86
N ALA A 67 5.77 -18.25 -17.79
CA ALA A 67 4.83 -17.79 -16.78
C ALA A 67 5.03 -18.43 -15.40
N LYS A 68 5.82 -19.48 -15.28
CA LYS A 68 6.24 -19.99 -13.96
C LYS A 68 7.36 -19.16 -13.34
N SER A 69 8.11 -18.35 -14.12
CA SER A 69 9.15 -17.48 -13.58
C SER A 69 8.64 -16.06 -13.44
N ARG A 70 8.52 -15.60 -12.20
CA ARG A 70 8.26 -14.20 -11.91
C ARG A 70 9.54 -13.39 -12.12
N PHE A 71 9.37 -12.13 -12.48
CA PHE A 71 10.46 -11.18 -12.60
C PHE A 71 10.61 -10.40 -11.28
N SER A 72 11.71 -10.63 -10.57
CA SER A 72 11.97 -9.95 -9.30
C SER A 72 12.22 -8.46 -9.50
N THR A 73 11.66 -7.64 -8.63
CA THR A 73 11.96 -6.19 -8.56
C THR A 73 13.35 -5.91 -7.97
N LYS A 74 14.00 -6.93 -7.39
CA LYS A 74 15.23 -6.83 -6.60
C LYS A 74 15.07 -5.98 -5.33
N ILE A 75 13.84 -5.83 -4.88
CA ILE A 75 13.46 -5.18 -3.63
C ILE A 75 12.59 -6.18 -2.86
N ASP A 76 13.15 -6.83 -1.85
CA ASP A 76 12.52 -7.98 -1.18
C ASP A 76 11.13 -7.68 -0.62
N GLU A 77 10.95 -6.51 -0.01
CA GLU A 77 9.67 -6.09 0.56
C GLU A 77 8.62 -5.77 -0.54
N MET A 78 9.05 -5.33 -1.73
CA MET A 78 8.17 -5.13 -2.87
C MET A 78 7.77 -6.49 -3.49
N ASP A 79 8.74 -7.39 -3.66
CA ASP A 79 8.50 -8.75 -4.16
C ASP A 79 7.60 -9.54 -3.20
N ARG A 80 7.67 -9.30 -1.89
CA ARG A 80 6.76 -9.86 -0.90
C ARG A 80 5.31 -9.49 -1.21
N VAL A 81 5.04 -8.20 -1.45
CA VAL A 81 3.69 -7.68 -1.71
C VAL A 81 3.15 -8.12 -3.07
N LEU A 82 4.02 -8.20 -4.08
CA LEU A 82 3.65 -8.71 -5.39
C LEU A 82 3.32 -10.21 -5.36
N GLY A 83 3.87 -10.93 -4.36
CA GLY A 83 3.55 -12.32 -4.11
C GLY A 83 4.39 -13.29 -4.92
N GLY A 84 4.04 -14.56 -4.80
CA GLY A 84 4.74 -15.70 -5.39
C GLY A 84 5.25 -16.67 -4.34
N GLU A 85 5.74 -17.81 -4.77
CA GLU A 85 6.31 -18.84 -3.90
C GLU A 85 7.76 -18.51 -3.48
N LYS A 86 8.25 -19.21 -2.45
CA LYS A 86 9.62 -19.02 -1.99
C LYS A 86 10.62 -19.29 -3.13
N GLY A 87 11.44 -18.29 -3.44
CA GLY A 87 12.42 -18.35 -4.54
C GLY A 87 11.89 -17.91 -5.91
N ASN A 88 10.57 -17.63 -6.04
CA ASN A 88 9.95 -17.17 -7.28
C ASN A 88 8.91 -16.07 -6.96
N LYS A 89 9.37 -14.96 -6.39
CA LYS A 89 8.55 -13.78 -6.05
C LYS A 89 8.74 -12.65 -7.04
N GLY A 90 7.76 -11.75 -7.12
CA GLY A 90 7.84 -10.55 -7.95
C GLY A 90 6.74 -10.44 -9.00
N MET A 91 7.02 -9.72 -10.07
CA MET A 91 6.09 -9.40 -11.14
C MET A 91 5.81 -10.60 -12.04
N VAL A 92 4.56 -10.76 -12.44
CA VAL A 92 4.18 -11.73 -13.48
C VAL A 92 4.38 -11.08 -14.86
N PRO A 93 4.94 -11.78 -15.86
CA PRO A 93 5.07 -11.27 -17.22
C PRO A 93 3.71 -10.79 -17.78
N GLY A 94 3.68 -9.57 -18.31
CA GLY A 94 2.46 -8.96 -18.83
C GLY A 94 1.48 -8.42 -17.79
N ALA A 95 1.78 -8.55 -16.49
CA ALA A 95 0.97 -7.96 -15.43
C ALA A 95 1.02 -6.43 -15.45
N VAL A 96 -0.14 -5.79 -15.25
CA VAL A 96 -0.23 -4.34 -15.09
C VAL A 96 -0.59 -4.01 -13.65
N MET A 97 0.26 -3.24 -13.00
CA MET A 97 0.18 -2.86 -11.60
C MET A 97 -0.02 -1.36 -11.47
N LEU A 98 -1.06 -0.95 -10.75
CA LEU A 98 -1.28 0.45 -10.38
C LEU A 98 -0.67 0.70 -9.01
N ILE A 99 0.20 1.69 -8.87
CA ILE A 99 0.69 2.17 -7.58
C ILE A 99 0.04 3.51 -7.24
N GLY A 100 -0.72 3.52 -6.14
CA GLY A 100 -1.39 4.69 -5.58
C GLY A 100 -0.74 5.15 -4.29
N GLY A 101 -1.13 6.35 -3.83
CA GLY A 101 -0.68 6.93 -2.58
C GLY A 101 -0.71 8.46 -2.62
N GLU A 102 -0.61 9.12 -1.48
CA GLU A 102 -0.61 10.58 -1.39
C GLU A 102 0.47 11.23 -2.29
N PRO A 103 0.23 12.45 -2.78
CA PRO A 103 1.28 13.23 -3.45
C PRO A 103 2.49 13.44 -2.53
N GLY A 104 3.70 13.20 -3.07
CA GLY A 104 4.95 13.34 -2.31
C GLY A 104 5.29 12.15 -1.39
N ILE A 105 4.48 11.09 -1.31
CA ILE A 105 4.77 9.91 -0.48
C ILE A 105 5.98 9.10 -0.98
N GLY A 106 6.41 9.32 -2.24
CA GLY A 106 7.60 8.70 -2.84
C GLY A 106 7.33 7.57 -3.83
N LYS A 107 6.16 7.51 -4.47
CA LYS A 107 5.83 6.51 -5.51
C LYS A 107 6.89 6.44 -6.61
N SER A 108 7.21 7.59 -7.22
CA SER A 108 8.23 7.68 -8.28
C SER A 108 9.62 7.27 -7.77
N THR A 109 9.94 7.52 -6.50
CA THR A 109 11.21 7.14 -5.89
C THR A 109 11.37 5.62 -5.79
N ILE A 110 10.35 4.90 -5.28
CA ILE A 110 10.43 3.44 -5.15
C ILE A 110 10.48 2.74 -6.51
N LEU A 111 9.77 3.26 -7.53
CA LEU A 111 9.82 2.73 -8.89
C LEU A 111 11.16 3.04 -9.56
N THR A 112 11.75 4.22 -9.35
CA THR A 112 13.10 4.54 -9.81
C THR A 112 14.14 3.64 -9.15
N GLN A 113 14.00 3.39 -7.85
CA GLN A 113 14.88 2.45 -7.13
C GLN A 113 14.78 1.03 -7.67
N MET A 114 13.59 0.59 -8.05
CA MET A 114 13.41 -0.70 -8.72
C MET A 114 14.21 -0.77 -10.04
N PHE A 115 14.21 0.29 -10.86
CA PHE A 115 15.07 0.34 -12.05
C PHE A 115 16.55 0.22 -11.69
N VAL A 116 17.03 0.99 -10.70
CA VAL A 116 18.44 0.91 -10.25
C VAL A 116 18.78 -0.48 -9.77
N SER A 117 17.90 -1.12 -8.98
CA SER A 117 18.12 -2.46 -8.47
C SER A 117 18.22 -3.51 -9.58
N ILE A 118 17.35 -3.42 -10.61
CA ILE A 118 17.37 -4.31 -11.77
C ILE A 118 18.59 -4.07 -12.66
N LEU A 119 19.02 -2.81 -12.83
CA LEU A 119 20.22 -2.46 -13.61
C LEU A 119 21.51 -2.91 -12.94
N SER A 120 21.52 -3.01 -11.61
CA SER A 120 22.68 -3.42 -10.82
C SER A 120 22.94 -4.94 -10.89
N GLU A 121 22.03 -5.72 -11.49
CA GLU A 121 22.21 -7.15 -11.68
C GLU A 121 23.35 -7.43 -12.65
N LYS A 122 24.38 -8.15 -12.18
CA LYS A 122 25.52 -8.54 -13.04
C LYS A 122 25.06 -9.49 -14.14
N GLN A 123 25.39 -9.17 -15.37
CA GLN A 123 25.15 -10.07 -16.49
C GLN A 123 25.97 -11.34 -16.32
N SER A 124 25.30 -12.46 -16.16
CA SER A 124 25.94 -13.77 -16.15
C SER A 124 26.02 -14.45 -17.54
N SER A 125 25.42 -13.83 -18.55
CA SER A 125 25.34 -14.38 -19.92
C SER A 125 25.73 -13.35 -20.99
N LYS A 126 26.28 -13.84 -22.13
CA LYS A 126 26.58 -13.00 -23.31
C LYS A 126 25.33 -12.40 -24.01
N LYS A 127 24.11 -12.66 -23.51
CA LYS A 127 22.86 -12.21 -24.12
C LYS A 127 22.54 -10.82 -23.61
N LYS A 128 22.39 -9.84 -24.51
CA LYS A 128 21.96 -8.46 -24.19
C LYS A 128 20.60 -8.52 -23.47
N LEU A 129 20.56 -7.97 -22.26
CA LEU A 129 19.31 -7.86 -21.49
C LEU A 129 18.35 -6.84 -22.13
N PRO A 130 17.04 -7.08 -22.12
CA PRO A 130 16.08 -6.12 -22.66
C PRO A 130 16.11 -4.80 -21.90
N PRO A 131 15.76 -3.67 -22.54
CA PRO A 131 15.77 -2.35 -21.92
C PRO A 131 14.70 -2.21 -20.85
N LEU A 132 14.84 -1.19 -20.00
CA LEU A 132 13.82 -0.69 -19.08
C LEU A 132 13.28 0.61 -19.64
N MET A 133 11.95 0.80 -19.62
CA MET A 133 11.30 1.95 -20.22
C MET A 133 10.57 2.79 -19.17
N TYR A 134 10.87 4.10 -19.14
CA TYR A 134 10.20 5.07 -18.27
C TYR A 134 9.47 6.11 -19.11
N VAL A 135 8.15 6.20 -18.97
CA VAL A 135 7.31 7.21 -19.60
C VAL A 135 7.24 8.43 -18.67
N CYS A 136 7.78 9.55 -19.17
CA CYS A 136 7.98 10.79 -18.44
C CYS A 136 6.74 11.70 -18.60
N GLY A 137 5.71 11.47 -17.80
CA GLY A 137 4.48 12.26 -17.88
C GLY A 137 4.49 13.54 -17.04
N GLU A 138 5.15 13.51 -15.88
CA GLU A 138 5.19 14.66 -14.94
C GLU A 138 6.55 15.32 -14.88
N GLU A 139 7.61 14.55 -14.94
CA GLU A 139 8.98 15.02 -14.84
C GLU A 139 9.72 14.84 -16.17
N ASN A 140 10.70 15.68 -16.43
CA ASN A 140 11.54 15.51 -17.60
C ASN A 140 12.60 14.41 -17.41
N PRO A 141 13.15 13.82 -18.47
CA PRO A 141 14.16 12.76 -18.38
C PRO A 141 15.39 13.12 -17.55
N SER A 142 15.82 14.39 -17.57
CA SER A 142 17.00 14.84 -16.81
C SER A 142 16.75 14.78 -15.30
N GLN A 143 15.54 15.11 -14.83
CA GLN A 143 15.19 15.02 -13.42
C GLN A 143 15.15 13.56 -12.94
N ILE A 144 14.62 12.68 -13.79
CA ILE A 144 14.58 11.24 -13.49
C ILE A 144 16.01 10.67 -13.48
N ALA A 145 16.87 11.06 -14.43
CA ALA A 145 18.26 10.64 -14.48
C ALA A 145 19.04 11.07 -13.21
N LEU A 146 18.86 12.31 -12.75
CA LEU A 146 19.44 12.78 -11.48
C LEU A 146 18.95 11.96 -10.29
N ARG A 147 17.68 11.60 -10.25
CA ARG A 147 17.12 10.72 -9.20
C ARG A 147 17.74 9.34 -9.26
N ILE A 148 17.90 8.76 -10.45
CA ILE A 148 18.56 7.46 -10.67
C ILE A 148 19.99 7.50 -10.13
N GLU A 149 20.81 8.50 -10.51
CA GLU A 149 22.18 8.64 -10.03
C GLU A 149 22.27 8.82 -8.52
N ARG A 150 21.38 9.60 -7.92
CA ARG A 150 21.28 9.76 -6.47
C ARG A 150 21.00 8.44 -5.76
N ILE A 151 20.04 7.65 -6.28
CA ILE A 151 19.67 6.35 -5.68
C ILE A 151 20.77 5.32 -5.89
N ALA A 152 21.43 5.32 -7.05
CA ALA A 152 22.54 4.43 -7.34
C ALA A 152 23.81 4.76 -6.54
N GLY A 153 23.92 5.97 -5.99
CA GLY A 153 25.11 6.45 -5.28
C GLY A 153 26.33 6.67 -6.16
N SER A 154 26.20 6.46 -7.46
CA SER A 154 27.26 6.61 -8.46
C SER A 154 26.67 6.81 -9.86
N LYS A 155 27.51 7.28 -10.79
CA LYS A 155 27.11 7.29 -12.20
C LYS A 155 26.91 5.88 -12.74
N LEU A 156 25.86 5.69 -13.52
CA LEU A 156 25.62 4.42 -14.21
C LEU A 156 26.71 4.15 -15.26
N SER A 157 27.08 2.89 -15.45
CA SER A 157 27.94 2.48 -16.56
C SER A 157 27.27 2.75 -17.91
N LYS A 158 28.05 2.84 -18.98
CA LYS A 158 27.50 3.03 -20.33
C LYS A 158 26.47 1.96 -20.68
N GLU A 159 26.75 0.72 -20.33
CA GLU A 159 25.85 -0.41 -20.57
C GLU A 159 24.52 -0.27 -19.83
N GLN A 160 24.56 0.18 -18.56
CA GLN A 160 23.35 0.48 -17.78
C GLN A 160 22.56 1.64 -18.38
N GLN A 161 23.25 2.70 -18.82
CA GLN A 161 22.62 3.85 -19.48
C GLN A 161 21.92 3.47 -20.79
N GLU A 162 22.54 2.62 -21.63
CA GLU A 162 21.96 2.13 -22.89
C GLU A 162 20.72 1.27 -22.68
N ARG A 163 20.54 0.70 -21.51
CA ARG A 163 19.35 -0.08 -21.16
C ARG A 163 18.18 0.78 -20.65
N LEU A 164 18.39 2.08 -20.41
CA LEU A 164 17.34 2.99 -19.95
C LEU A 164 16.77 3.75 -21.14
N LEU A 165 15.47 3.57 -21.36
CA LEU A 165 14.73 4.29 -22.40
C LEU A 165 13.73 5.25 -21.76
N PHE A 166 13.77 6.51 -22.15
CA PHE A 166 12.82 7.53 -21.71
C PHE A 166 11.88 7.89 -22.85
N VAL A 167 10.57 7.82 -22.58
CA VAL A 167 9.52 8.26 -23.50
C VAL A 167 8.96 9.58 -22.99
N THR A 168 9.13 10.65 -23.75
CA THR A 168 8.67 12.01 -23.39
C THR A 168 7.27 12.32 -23.92
N SER A 169 6.75 11.49 -24.81
CA SER A 169 5.39 11.64 -25.33
C SER A 169 4.37 11.13 -24.32
N THR A 170 3.28 11.88 -24.16
CA THR A 170 2.10 11.50 -23.40
C THR A 170 0.99 10.88 -24.27
N ASP A 171 1.21 10.75 -25.59
CA ASP A 171 0.26 10.05 -26.47
C ASP A 171 0.36 8.53 -26.26
N VAL A 172 -0.75 7.91 -25.89
CA VAL A 172 -0.83 6.46 -25.64
C VAL A 172 -0.46 5.63 -26.88
N ALA A 173 -0.71 6.11 -28.09
CA ALA A 173 -0.36 5.39 -29.32
C ALA A 173 1.17 5.35 -29.51
N VAL A 174 1.88 6.42 -29.19
CA VAL A 174 3.35 6.49 -29.21
C VAL A 174 3.94 5.57 -28.13
N ILE A 175 3.40 5.64 -26.90
CA ILE A 175 3.85 4.79 -25.77
C ILE A 175 3.71 3.31 -26.12
N THR A 176 2.52 2.90 -26.57
CA THR A 176 2.25 1.49 -26.91
C THR A 176 3.06 1.03 -28.13
N GLY A 177 3.30 1.89 -29.10
CA GLY A 177 4.18 1.61 -30.24
C GLY A 177 5.62 1.31 -29.81
N HIS A 178 6.16 2.09 -28.85
CA HIS A 178 7.47 1.81 -28.26
C HIS A 178 7.51 0.49 -27.48
N ILE A 179 6.46 0.15 -26.70
CA ILE A 179 6.38 -1.13 -25.99
C ILE A 179 6.44 -2.32 -26.97
N GLU A 180 5.68 -2.23 -28.07
CA GLU A 180 5.67 -3.30 -29.08
C GLU A 180 7.01 -3.44 -29.83
N LYS A 181 7.66 -2.33 -30.14
CA LYS A 181 8.93 -2.28 -30.88
C LYS A 181 10.11 -2.74 -30.01
N GLU A 182 10.28 -2.12 -28.84
CA GLU A 182 11.48 -2.31 -28.01
C GLU A 182 11.37 -3.53 -27.07
N LYS A 183 10.16 -4.03 -26.81
CA LYS A 183 9.86 -5.16 -25.90
C LYS A 183 10.64 -5.08 -24.58
N PRO A 184 10.47 -3.99 -23.81
CA PRO A 184 11.24 -3.77 -22.60
C PRO A 184 10.97 -4.86 -21.55
N ALA A 185 11.94 -5.08 -20.67
CA ALA A 185 11.77 -6.00 -19.53
C ALA A 185 10.74 -5.46 -18.51
N LEU A 186 10.57 -4.14 -18.46
CA LEU A 186 9.69 -3.43 -17.54
C LEU A 186 9.35 -2.05 -18.09
N VAL A 187 8.10 -1.62 -17.89
CA VAL A 187 7.62 -0.26 -18.18
C VAL A 187 7.13 0.41 -16.91
N VAL A 188 7.48 1.68 -16.72
CA VAL A 188 6.86 2.57 -15.74
C VAL A 188 6.23 3.74 -16.46
N VAL A 189 4.98 4.06 -16.14
CA VAL A 189 4.26 5.25 -16.64
C VAL A 189 4.00 6.18 -15.45
N ASP A 190 4.66 7.32 -15.43
CA ASP A 190 4.60 8.28 -14.32
C ASP A 190 4.20 9.69 -14.82
N SER A 191 2.89 10.03 -14.74
CA SER A 191 1.75 9.28 -14.23
C SER A 191 0.72 8.94 -15.33
N ILE A 192 -0.21 8.04 -15.06
CA ILE A 192 -1.28 7.69 -16.00
C ILE A 192 -2.22 8.87 -16.27
N GLN A 193 -2.33 9.82 -15.34
CA GLN A 193 -3.16 11.01 -15.49
C GLN A 193 -2.70 11.98 -16.59
N THR A 194 -1.44 11.96 -16.95
CA THR A 194 -0.89 12.82 -18.01
C THR A 194 -1.03 12.21 -19.39
N VAL A 195 -1.30 10.90 -19.48
CA VAL A 195 -1.41 10.18 -20.74
C VAL A 195 -2.74 10.48 -21.41
N THR A 196 -2.69 10.72 -22.74
CA THR A 196 -3.85 11.05 -23.56
C THR A 196 -3.98 10.13 -24.76
N SER A 197 -5.20 10.00 -25.27
CA SER A 197 -5.51 9.36 -26.54
C SER A 197 -6.12 10.40 -27.49
N ALA A 198 -5.52 10.58 -28.67
CA ALA A 198 -6.08 11.43 -29.70
C ALA A 198 -7.43 10.90 -30.26
N GLU A 199 -7.79 9.67 -29.96
CA GLU A 199 -9.05 9.05 -30.39
C GLU A 199 -10.26 9.49 -29.56
N LEU A 200 -10.02 10.10 -28.39
CA LEU A 200 -11.05 10.56 -27.47
C LEU A 200 -10.96 12.07 -27.23
N SER A 201 -12.10 12.72 -27.19
CA SER A 201 -12.24 14.07 -26.68
C SER A 201 -12.10 14.07 -25.15
N GLY A 202 -11.56 15.14 -24.60
CA GLY A 202 -11.37 15.33 -23.17
C GLY A 202 -9.95 15.70 -22.81
N VAL A 203 -9.81 16.40 -21.69
CA VAL A 203 -8.48 16.83 -21.18
C VAL A 203 -7.74 15.66 -20.52
N ALA A 204 -6.42 15.78 -20.47
CA ALA A 204 -5.58 14.85 -19.72
C ALA A 204 -6.08 14.75 -18.28
N GLY A 205 -6.08 13.54 -17.71
CA GLY A 205 -6.54 13.28 -16.35
C GLY A 205 -8.07 13.10 -16.21
N SER A 206 -8.87 13.37 -17.24
CA SER A 206 -10.30 13.03 -17.20
C SER A 206 -10.50 11.52 -17.12
N VAL A 207 -11.57 11.11 -16.46
CA VAL A 207 -11.90 9.67 -16.22
C VAL A 207 -11.92 8.88 -17.54
N GLY A 208 -12.51 9.45 -18.60
CA GLY A 208 -12.59 8.82 -19.92
C GLY A 208 -11.19 8.58 -20.52
N GLN A 209 -10.33 9.61 -20.51
CA GLN A 209 -8.95 9.52 -21.01
C GLN A 209 -8.12 8.52 -20.21
N VAL A 210 -8.14 8.62 -18.89
CA VAL A 210 -7.36 7.74 -18.00
C VAL A 210 -7.77 6.28 -18.20
N ARG A 211 -9.07 6.00 -18.29
CA ARG A 211 -9.59 4.65 -18.53
C ARG A 211 -9.13 4.10 -19.87
N ALA A 212 -9.34 4.84 -20.96
CA ALA A 212 -9.01 4.37 -22.31
C ALA A 212 -7.50 4.18 -22.51
N CYS A 213 -6.68 5.08 -21.97
CA CYS A 213 -5.24 4.94 -21.99
C CYS A 213 -4.77 3.71 -21.19
N THR A 214 -5.37 3.48 -20.01
CA THR A 214 -5.07 2.29 -19.20
C THR A 214 -5.45 1.01 -19.92
N ASP A 215 -6.64 0.94 -20.53
CA ASP A 215 -7.09 -0.22 -21.31
C ASP A 215 -6.11 -0.54 -22.46
N LYS A 216 -5.69 0.50 -23.21
CA LYS A 216 -4.78 0.36 -24.37
C LYS A 216 -3.39 -0.12 -23.92
N ILE A 217 -2.82 0.49 -22.87
CA ILE A 217 -1.53 0.06 -22.28
C ILE A 217 -1.64 -1.37 -21.77
N THR A 218 -2.71 -1.72 -21.05
CA THR A 218 -2.92 -3.06 -20.50
C THR A 218 -3.00 -4.12 -21.59
N SER A 219 -3.71 -3.83 -22.68
CA SER A 219 -3.82 -4.75 -23.82
C SER A 219 -2.45 -5.03 -24.45
N VAL A 220 -1.66 -3.98 -24.67
CA VAL A 220 -0.32 -4.11 -25.28
C VAL A 220 0.68 -4.78 -24.33
N ALA A 221 0.65 -4.44 -23.05
CA ALA A 221 1.49 -5.06 -22.04
C ALA A 221 1.26 -6.58 -21.94
N LYS A 222 -0.01 -7.00 -21.90
CA LYS A 222 -0.40 -8.43 -21.88
C LYS A 222 0.01 -9.16 -23.13
N LYS A 223 -0.23 -8.58 -24.32
CA LYS A 223 0.14 -9.16 -25.61
C LYS A 223 1.64 -9.39 -25.74
N ASN A 224 2.46 -8.49 -25.21
CA ASN A 224 3.91 -8.55 -25.30
C ASN A 224 4.59 -9.14 -24.06
N HIS A 225 3.83 -9.60 -23.06
CA HIS A 225 4.32 -10.14 -21.78
C HIS A 225 5.23 -9.15 -21.01
N VAL A 226 4.98 -7.85 -21.13
CA VAL A 226 5.78 -6.80 -20.50
C VAL A 226 5.12 -6.35 -19.20
N PRO A 227 5.73 -6.62 -18.02
CA PRO A 227 5.22 -6.08 -16.75
C PRO A 227 5.25 -4.56 -16.78
N THR A 228 4.17 -3.93 -16.32
CA THR A 228 4.00 -2.49 -16.42
C THR A 228 3.47 -1.90 -15.12
N PHE A 229 4.14 -0.88 -14.59
CA PHE A 229 3.65 -0.05 -13.48
C PHE A 229 3.02 1.23 -13.99
N LEU A 230 1.83 1.53 -13.50
CA LEU A 230 1.15 2.80 -13.69
C LEU A 230 1.17 3.55 -12.36
N VAL A 231 1.67 4.78 -12.36
CA VAL A 231 1.59 5.66 -11.19
C VAL A 231 0.25 6.39 -11.22
N GLY A 232 -0.47 6.34 -10.10
CA GLY A 232 -1.73 7.06 -9.90
C GLY A 232 -1.70 7.91 -8.63
N HIS A 233 -2.48 9.00 -8.61
CA HIS A 233 -2.66 9.84 -7.42
C HIS A 233 -3.98 9.52 -6.71
N VAL A 234 -3.98 9.55 -5.37
CA VAL A 234 -5.20 9.47 -4.56
C VAL A 234 -5.68 10.86 -4.18
N THR A 235 -7.00 11.06 -4.08
CA THR A 235 -7.58 12.29 -3.52
C THR A 235 -7.33 12.38 -2.01
N LYS A 236 -7.50 13.62 -1.44
CA LYS A 236 -7.38 13.89 0.00
C LYS A 236 -8.31 13.05 0.89
N GLU A 237 -9.36 12.46 0.33
CA GLU A 237 -10.29 11.59 1.04
C GLU A 237 -9.85 10.12 1.12
N GLY A 238 -8.59 9.81 0.76
CA GLY A 238 -8.08 8.43 0.75
C GLY A 238 -8.67 7.54 -0.36
N LYS A 239 -9.52 8.12 -1.21
CA LYS A 239 -10.00 7.46 -2.41
C LYS A 239 -9.03 7.78 -3.54
N ILE A 240 -8.54 6.76 -4.20
CA ILE A 240 -7.72 6.93 -5.40
C ILE A 240 -8.55 7.76 -6.42
N SER A 241 -8.14 8.97 -6.80
CA SER A 241 -8.87 9.86 -7.72
C SER A 241 -8.91 9.25 -9.12
N GLY A 242 -10.08 8.92 -9.56
CA GLY A 242 -10.34 8.24 -10.83
C GLY A 242 -10.20 6.72 -10.85
N PRO A 243 -10.00 5.96 -9.80
CA PRO A 243 -9.46 4.61 -9.89
C PRO A 243 -10.27 3.46 -9.36
N LYS A 244 -11.43 3.62 -8.79
CA LYS A 244 -12.32 2.44 -8.72
C LYS A 244 -12.55 1.85 -10.12
N ILE A 245 -12.52 2.70 -11.14
CA ILE A 245 -12.60 2.28 -12.55
C ILE A 245 -11.33 1.56 -13.00
N LEU A 246 -10.14 2.03 -12.59
CA LEU A 246 -8.86 1.39 -12.95
C LEU A 246 -8.63 0.07 -12.22
N GLU A 247 -9.16 -0.08 -11.01
CA GLU A 247 -9.07 -1.32 -10.25
C GLU A 247 -9.62 -2.53 -11.02
N HIS A 248 -10.61 -2.33 -11.89
CA HIS A 248 -11.16 -3.42 -12.71
C HIS A 248 -10.30 -3.75 -13.92
N ILE A 249 -9.51 -2.81 -14.42
CA ILE A 249 -8.68 -2.93 -15.63
C ILE A 249 -7.33 -3.58 -15.31
N VAL A 250 -6.67 -3.09 -14.25
CA VAL A 250 -5.33 -3.56 -13.86
C VAL A 250 -5.38 -4.88 -13.09
N ASP A 251 -4.27 -5.59 -13.07
CA ASP A 251 -4.17 -6.89 -12.40
C ASP A 251 -3.88 -6.76 -10.91
N SER A 252 -3.12 -5.74 -10.51
CA SER A 252 -2.83 -5.45 -9.10
C SER A 252 -2.93 -3.95 -8.82
N VAL A 253 -3.40 -3.61 -7.62
CA VAL A 253 -3.44 -2.24 -7.09
C VAL A 253 -2.63 -2.23 -5.81
N LEU A 254 -1.58 -1.44 -5.80
CA LEU A 254 -0.67 -1.25 -4.68
C LEU A 254 -0.88 0.14 -4.08
N GLU A 255 -0.88 0.24 -2.77
CA GLU A 255 -0.95 1.49 -2.04
C GLU A 255 0.33 1.71 -1.25
N LEU A 256 0.98 2.85 -1.51
CA LEU A 256 2.11 3.32 -0.70
C LEU A 256 1.58 4.35 0.30
N SER A 257 1.68 4.06 1.59
CA SER A 257 1.18 4.88 2.69
C SER A 257 2.25 5.13 3.76
N GLY A 258 2.01 6.10 4.64
CA GLY A 258 2.88 6.44 5.76
C GLY A 258 2.75 7.91 6.15
N GLU A 259 3.23 8.29 7.32
CA GLU A 259 3.23 9.68 7.75
C GLU A 259 4.29 10.49 6.97
N ARG A 260 3.94 11.71 6.53
CA ARG A 260 4.86 12.56 5.74
C ARG A 260 6.15 12.88 6.46
N THR A 261 6.07 13.07 7.76
CA THR A 261 7.23 13.37 8.64
C THR A 261 7.87 12.12 9.21
N GLY A 262 7.22 10.95 9.09
CA GLY A 262 7.73 9.67 9.57
C GLY A 262 8.71 9.04 8.58
N GLU A 263 9.67 8.30 9.10
CA GLU A 263 10.66 7.58 8.29
C GLU A 263 10.11 6.32 7.61
N LEU A 264 8.94 5.83 8.03
CA LEU A 264 8.42 4.55 7.56
C LEU A 264 7.38 4.72 6.46
N ARG A 265 7.42 3.80 5.52
CA ARG A 265 6.42 3.64 4.47
C ARG A 265 5.97 2.19 4.40
N LEU A 266 4.67 2.02 4.17
CA LEU A 266 4.03 0.72 4.03
C LEU A 266 3.52 0.59 2.61
N LEU A 267 3.87 -0.51 1.97
CA LEU A 267 3.32 -0.90 0.67
C LEU A 267 2.33 -2.04 0.89
N ARG A 268 1.08 -1.85 0.47
CA ARG A 268 0.01 -2.85 0.59
C ARG A 268 -0.57 -3.17 -0.77
N ALA A 269 -1.00 -4.41 -0.96
CA ALA A 269 -1.81 -4.78 -2.11
C ALA A 269 -3.30 -4.62 -1.75
N ILE A 270 -3.97 -3.66 -2.37
CA ILE A 270 -5.44 -3.49 -2.26
C ILE A 270 -6.14 -4.52 -3.14
N LYS A 271 -5.53 -4.86 -4.28
CA LYS A 271 -5.96 -5.90 -5.20
C LYS A 271 -4.73 -6.62 -5.75
N ASN A 272 -4.78 -7.94 -5.84
CA ASN A 272 -3.72 -8.71 -6.47
C ASN A 272 -4.27 -10.00 -7.08
N ARG A 273 -4.29 -10.09 -8.42
CA ARG A 273 -4.76 -11.30 -9.13
C ARG A 273 -3.76 -12.46 -9.06
N PHE A 274 -2.50 -12.16 -8.77
CA PHE A 274 -1.40 -13.11 -8.82
C PHE A 274 -0.81 -13.44 -7.45
N GLY A 275 -1.40 -12.94 -6.38
CA GLY A 275 -0.94 -13.17 -5.02
C GLY A 275 -1.96 -12.78 -3.98
N ALA A 276 -1.59 -12.96 -2.74
CA ALA A 276 -2.39 -12.53 -1.60
C ALA A 276 -2.44 -11.00 -1.50
N THR A 277 -3.54 -10.47 -0.96
CA THR A 277 -3.69 -9.02 -0.69
C THR A 277 -3.36 -8.65 0.75
N ASP A 278 -3.03 -9.63 1.56
CA ASP A 278 -2.77 -9.52 2.98
C ASP A 278 -1.27 -9.44 3.34
N GLU A 279 -0.39 -9.31 2.33
CA GLU A 279 1.04 -9.06 2.55
C GLU A 279 1.35 -7.57 2.58
N VAL A 280 2.26 -7.16 3.47
CA VAL A 280 2.70 -5.78 3.64
C VAL A 280 4.21 -5.69 3.54
N GLY A 281 4.68 -4.80 2.68
CA GLY A 281 6.09 -4.39 2.59
C GLY A 281 6.37 -3.19 3.48
N VAL A 282 7.44 -3.23 4.23
CA VAL A 282 7.85 -2.15 5.13
C VAL A 282 9.17 -1.56 4.67
N PHE A 283 9.18 -0.24 4.53
CA PHE A 283 10.34 0.51 4.06
C PHE A 283 10.68 1.64 5.02
N ARG A 284 11.97 1.95 5.12
CA ARG A 284 12.46 3.15 5.77
C ARG A 284 12.93 4.14 4.71
N VAL A 285 12.53 5.41 4.85
CA VAL A 285 13.00 6.50 3.98
C VAL A 285 14.43 6.87 4.36
N ARG A 286 15.30 6.96 3.36
CA ARG A 286 16.69 7.40 3.48
C ARG A 286 16.99 8.46 2.42
N ASP A 287 18.09 9.16 2.53
CA ASP A 287 18.52 10.17 1.57
C ASP A 287 18.71 9.60 0.16
N PHE A 288 19.14 8.35 0.08
CA PHE A 288 19.34 7.62 -1.18
C PHE A 288 18.09 6.90 -1.70
N GLY A 289 16.96 6.90 -0.98
CA GLY A 289 15.73 6.20 -1.38
C GLY A 289 15.11 5.39 -0.25
N TYR A 290 14.73 4.15 -0.53
CA TYR A 290 14.06 3.25 0.40
C TYR A 290 14.95 2.09 0.83
N GLU A 291 15.03 1.87 2.13
CA GLU A 291 15.64 0.69 2.73
C GLU A 291 14.54 -0.32 3.09
N SER A 292 14.65 -1.56 2.59
CA SER A 292 13.73 -2.65 2.95
C SER A 292 13.92 -3.04 4.41
N VAL A 293 12.83 -3.06 5.18
CA VAL A 293 12.85 -3.43 6.60
C VAL A 293 12.39 -4.87 6.76
N SER A 294 13.32 -5.80 6.87
CA SER A 294 13.03 -7.24 7.04
C SER A 294 12.43 -7.55 8.40
N ASN A 295 12.81 -6.80 9.45
CA ASN A 295 12.29 -6.95 10.81
C ASN A 295 11.77 -5.61 11.36
N PRO A 296 10.54 -5.19 10.99
CA PRO A 296 9.99 -3.91 11.43
C PRO A 296 9.82 -3.82 12.95
N SER A 297 9.57 -4.94 13.64
CA SER A 297 9.37 -4.95 15.08
C SER A 297 10.57 -4.41 15.86
N GLU A 298 11.79 -4.61 15.36
CA GLU A 298 13.00 -4.04 15.97
C GLU A 298 13.03 -2.51 15.96
N LEU A 299 12.32 -1.89 15.03
CA LEU A 299 12.24 -0.44 14.94
C LEU A 299 11.26 0.19 15.93
N PHE A 300 10.30 -0.60 16.38
CA PHE A 300 9.20 -0.14 17.24
C PHE A 300 9.38 -0.55 18.69
N LEU A 301 10.39 -1.38 18.97
CA LEU A 301 10.76 -1.81 20.31
C LEU A 301 11.98 -0.98 20.74
N THR A 302 11.78 -0.11 21.70
CA THR A 302 12.87 0.70 22.24
C THR A 302 13.76 -0.22 23.08
N SER A 303 15.01 -0.43 22.67
CA SER A 303 15.99 -1.21 23.44
C SER A 303 16.33 -0.61 24.81
N GLU A 304 15.95 0.65 25.02
CA GLU A 304 16.25 1.45 26.22
C GLU A 304 15.10 1.52 27.23
N SER A 305 13.90 0.99 26.91
CA SER A 305 12.75 1.00 27.85
C SER A 305 12.87 -0.03 28.98
N LYS A 306 14.09 -0.18 29.52
CA LYS A 306 14.33 -1.02 30.68
C LYS A 306 13.67 -0.38 31.90
N ASP A 307 12.71 -1.11 32.47
CA ASP A 307 12.07 -0.77 33.75
C ASP A 307 11.35 0.58 33.80
N ILE A 308 10.75 1.02 32.68
CA ILE A 308 9.94 2.25 32.60
C ILE A 308 8.46 1.89 32.82
N ALA A 309 7.84 2.54 33.81
CA ALA A 309 6.41 2.43 34.05
C ALA A 309 5.61 3.09 32.91
N GLY A 310 4.47 2.50 32.57
CA GLY A 310 3.59 3.05 31.53
C GLY A 310 3.87 2.52 30.13
N SER A 311 4.77 1.57 29.96
CA SER A 311 5.04 0.92 28.67
C SER A 311 4.50 -0.53 28.65
N ALA A 312 3.93 -0.96 27.52
CA ALA A 312 3.53 -2.32 27.25
C ALA A 312 3.79 -2.69 25.80
N THR A 313 4.33 -3.87 25.56
CA THR A 313 4.49 -4.38 24.17
C THR A 313 3.22 -5.09 23.74
N VAL A 314 2.73 -4.75 22.56
CA VAL A 314 1.57 -5.34 21.90
C VAL A 314 1.95 -5.95 20.56
N CYS A 315 1.10 -6.82 20.01
CA CYS A 315 1.28 -7.35 18.67
C CYS A 315 0.07 -7.00 17.81
N VAL A 316 0.30 -6.18 16.80
CA VAL A 316 -0.68 -5.91 15.73
C VAL A 316 -0.42 -6.83 14.53
N VAL A 317 -1.41 -7.06 13.70
CA VAL A 317 -1.24 -7.76 12.43
C VAL A 317 -1.62 -6.84 11.29
N GLU A 318 -0.63 -6.50 10.48
CA GLU A 318 -0.84 -5.79 9.23
C GLU A 318 -0.85 -6.82 8.08
N GLY A 319 -2.06 -7.08 7.56
CA GLY A 319 -2.25 -8.18 6.63
C GLY A 319 -2.02 -9.55 7.27
N THR A 320 -0.98 -10.25 6.86
CA THR A 320 -0.53 -11.51 7.50
C THR A 320 0.67 -11.34 8.42
N ARG A 321 1.27 -10.14 8.44
CA ARG A 321 2.53 -9.87 9.12
C ARG A 321 2.29 -9.40 10.56
N PRO A 322 2.67 -10.18 11.58
CA PRO A 322 2.67 -9.70 12.95
C PRO A 322 3.77 -8.66 13.15
N LEU A 323 3.44 -7.56 13.81
CA LEU A 323 4.35 -6.47 14.16
C LEU A 323 4.26 -6.23 15.66
N LEU A 324 5.37 -6.27 16.36
CA LEU A 324 5.43 -5.90 17.76
C LEU A 324 5.63 -4.40 17.86
N LEU A 325 4.78 -3.75 18.65
CA LEU A 325 4.81 -2.31 18.88
C LEU A 325 4.86 -2.01 20.36
N GLU A 326 5.57 -0.96 20.72
CA GLU A 326 5.52 -0.41 22.06
C GLU A 326 4.35 0.59 22.17
N MET A 327 3.51 0.38 23.17
CA MET A 327 2.42 1.29 23.55
C MET A 327 2.78 1.94 24.88
N GLN A 328 2.81 3.28 24.89
CA GLN A 328 3.15 4.09 26.05
C GLN A 328 1.93 4.83 26.57
N ALA A 329 1.74 4.83 27.88
CA ALA A 329 0.71 5.56 28.59
C ALA A 329 1.34 6.51 29.62
N LEU A 330 0.83 7.74 29.66
CA LEU A 330 1.10 8.70 30.74
C LEU A 330 -0.22 9.01 31.42
N VAL A 331 -0.32 8.65 32.71
CA VAL A 331 -1.50 8.89 33.55
C VAL A 331 -1.09 9.79 34.70
N ILE A 332 -1.68 10.98 34.77
CA ILE A 332 -1.38 12.00 35.80
C ILE A 332 -2.66 12.55 36.41
N GLY A 333 -2.61 12.97 37.68
CA GLY A 333 -3.75 13.60 38.35
C GLY A 333 -4.22 14.84 37.56
N SER A 334 -5.51 14.93 37.27
CA SER A 334 -6.10 16.06 36.56
C SER A 334 -6.59 17.11 37.54
N GLN A 335 -6.31 18.38 37.20
CA GLN A 335 -6.92 19.55 37.92
C GLN A 335 -8.19 20.04 37.20
N LEU A 336 -8.60 19.38 36.12
CA LEU A 336 -9.75 19.77 35.32
C LEU A 336 -11.01 19.02 35.78
N ALA A 337 -12.15 19.68 35.73
CA ALA A 337 -13.45 19.04 35.97
C ALA A 337 -13.73 17.89 34.99
N MET A 338 -13.22 17.96 33.77
CA MET A 338 -13.24 16.91 32.77
C MET A 338 -11.79 16.54 32.41
N PRO A 339 -11.27 15.42 32.92
CA PRO A 339 -9.93 14.95 32.62
C PRO A 339 -9.72 14.68 31.14
N ARG A 340 -8.54 15.01 30.61
CA ARG A 340 -8.19 14.86 29.21
C ARG A 340 -7.93 13.41 28.84
N ARG A 341 -8.32 13.05 27.62
CA ARG A 341 -7.99 11.79 26.97
C ARG A 341 -7.37 12.11 25.64
N VAL A 342 -6.12 11.75 25.42
CA VAL A 342 -5.39 12.06 24.19
C VAL A 342 -4.73 10.77 23.68
N GLY A 343 -4.94 10.45 22.40
CA GLY A 343 -4.34 9.28 21.75
C GLY A 343 -3.54 9.69 20.53
N ARG A 344 -2.29 9.27 20.45
CA ARG A 344 -1.48 9.24 19.22
C ARG A 344 -1.39 7.80 18.75
N GLY A 345 -1.95 7.51 17.57
CA GLY A 345 -2.00 6.15 17.05
C GLY A 345 -3.08 5.24 17.67
N VAL A 346 -3.90 5.75 18.60
CA VAL A 346 -5.05 5.04 19.18
C VAL A 346 -6.28 5.94 19.17
N GLN A 347 -7.43 5.36 18.82
CA GLN A 347 -8.69 6.10 18.80
C GLN A 347 -9.11 6.53 20.21
N LEU A 348 -9.63 7.77 20.33
CA LEU A 348 -10.08 8.32 21.60
C LEU A 348 -11.16 7.46 22.27
N SER A 349 -12.11 6.96 21.49
CA SER A 349 -13.19 6.09 21.98
C SER A 349 -12.65 4.82 22.65
N ARG A 350 -11.57 4.26 22.15
CA ARG A 350 -10.90 3.07 22.73
C ARG A 350 -10.30 3.38 24.10
N ILE A 351 -9.64 4.53 24.25
CA ILE A 351 -9.09 5.01 25.53
C ILE A 351 -10.21 5.21 26.54
N GLN A 352 -11.32 5.82 26.13
CA GLN A 352 -12.49 6.05 26.99
C GLN A 352 -13.12 4.77 27.50
N VAL A 353 -13.37 3.80 26.58
CA VAL A 353 -13.91 2.48 26.93
C VAL A 353 -12.98 1.76 27.88
N MET A 354 -11.69 1.72 27.59
CA MET A 354 -10.72 1.01 28.42
C MET A 354 -10.61 1.64 29.82
N SER A 355 -10.64 2.98 29.89
CA SER A 355 -10.68 3.68 31.20
C SER A 355 -11.90 3.29 32.04
N ALA A 356 -13.07 3.19 31.42
CA ALA A 356 -14.30 2.78 32.09
C ALA A 356 -14.25 1.32 32.57
N VAL A 357 -13.73 0.40 31.74
CA VAL A 357 -13.56 -1.01 32.11
C VAL A 357 -12.61 -1.16 33.30
N LEU A 358 -11.45 -0.51 33.26
CA LEU A 358 -10.47 -0.55 34.35
C LEU A 358 -11.03 0.04 35.65
N GLN A 359 -11.76 1.14 35.56
CA GLN A 359 -12.39 1.76 36.74
C GLN A 359 -13.47 0.85 37.34
N LYS A 360 -14.34 0.26 36.51
CA LYS A 360 -15.46 -0.54 36.96
C LYS A 360 -15.05 -1.90 37.49
N HIS A 361 -14.17 -2.61 36.77
CA HIS A 361 -13.86 -4.01 37.04
C HIS A 361 -12.54 -4.23 37.76
N CYS A 362 -11.60 -3.30 37.67
CA CYS A 362 -10.29 -3.41 38.29
C CYS A 362 -10.08 -2.37 39.40
N ARG A 363 -11.05 -1.50 39.66
CA ARG A 363 -11.00 -0.39 40.64
C ARG A 363 -9.81 0.54 40.49
N VAL A 364 -9.32 0.70 39.24
CA VAL A 364 -8.23 1.63 38.92
C VAL A 364 -8.82 3.02 38.76
N PRO A 365 -8.44 4.04 39.59
CA PRO A 365 -9.14 5.35 39.69
C PRO A 365 -8.78 6.30 38.55
N LEU A 366 -9.08 5.94 37.30
CA LEU A 366 -8.75 6.76 36.12
C LEU A 366 -9.70 7.95 35.88
N GLY A 367 -10.81 7.99 36.59
CA GLY A 367 -11.84 9.05 36.41
C GLY A 367 -11.35 10.46 36.73
N THR A 368 -10.35 10.62 37.58
CA THR A 368 -9.74 11.88 38.01
C THR A 368 -8.37 12.14 37.43
N HIS A 369 -7.95 11.38 36.41
CA HIS A 369 -6.62 11.50 35.82
C HIS A 369 -6.68 11.84 34.32
N ASP A 370 -5.78 12.68 33.90
CA ASP A 370 -5.48 12.88 32.47
C ASP A 370 -4.75 11.67 31.93
N ILE A 371 -5.10 11.22 30.74
CA ILE A 371 -4.52 10.03 30.09
C ILE A 371 -4.02 10.44 28.71
N PHE A 372 -2.75 10.16 28.47
CA PHE A 372 -2.09 10.35 27.19
C PHE A 372 -1.54 8.99 26.74
N ILE A 373 -1.87 8.59 25.50
CA ILE A 373 -1.40 7.33 24.92
C ILE A 373 -0.62 7.66 23.65
N SER A 374 0.49 6.95 23.46
CA SER A 374 1.28 7.02 22.24
C SER A 374 1.70 5.63 21.79
N VAL A 375 1.58 5.37 20.49
CA VAL A 375 2.12 4.17 19.85
C VAL A 375 3.45 4.52 19.21
N ALA A 376 4.47 3.69 19.44
CA ALA A 376 5.80 3.91 18.89
C ALA A 376 5.79 3.93 17.35
N GLY A 377 6.67 4.75 16.75
CA GLY A 377 6.85 4.84 15.30
C GLY A 377 5.71 5.50 14.54
N GLY A 378 4.78 6.21 15.22
CA GLY A 378 3.65 6.88 14.55
C GLY A 378 2.59 5.92 13.97
N PHE A 379 2.58 4.67 14.40
CA PHE A 379 1.61 3.68 13.95
C PHE A 379 0.20 4.01 14.46
N THR A 380 -0.79 3.90 13.56
CA THR A 380 -2.21 3.96 13.96
C THR A 380 -2.75 2.54 14.10
N VAL A 381 -3.19 2.19 15.32
CA VAL A 381 -3.67 0.87 15.67
C VAL A 381 -5.19 0.89 15.81
N ASN A 382 -5.87 0.15 14.93
CA ASN A 382 -7.33 0.07 14.92
C ASN A 382 -7.88 -1.29 15.39
N GLU A 383 -7.01 -2.31 15.54
CA GLU A 383 -7.46 -3.64 15.91
C GLU A 383 -7.66 -3.82 17.44
N PRO A 384 -8.64 -4.64 17.87
CA PRO A 384 -8.91 -4.89 19.29
C PRO A 384 -7.80 -5.66 20.03
N ALA A 385 -6.92 -6.33 19.30
CA ALA A 385 -5.86 -7.17 19.90
C ALA A 385 -4.91 -6.41 20.83
N VAL A 386 -4.90 -5.08 20.78
CA VAL A 386 -4.05 -4.22 21.62
C VAL A 386 -4.70 -3.76 22.92
N ASP A 387 -5.99 -4.03 23.11
CA ASP A 387 -6.74 -3.53 24.28
C ASP A 387 -6.12 -3.96 25.60
N LEU A 388 -5.65 -5.21 25.68
CA LEU A 388 -5.00 -5.73 26.88
C LEU A 388 -3.70 -4.98 27.20
N GLY A 389 -2.87 -4.69 26.19
CA GLY A 389 -1.66 -3.91 26.37
C GLY A 389 -1.95 -2.44 26.74
N LEU A 390 -3.00 -1.85 26.16
CA LEU A 390 -3.47 -0.51 26.51
C LEU A 390 -3.89 -0.45 27.99
N ALA A 391 -4.67 -1.43 28.45
CA ALA A 391 -5.10 -1.53 29.83
C ALA A 391 -3.91 -1.64 30.80
N VAL A 392 -2.95 -2.49 30.46
CA VAL A 392 -1.73 -2.71 31.27
C VAL A 392 -0.86 -1.48 31.29
N ALA A 393 -0.63 -0.82 30.17
CA ALA A 393 0.16 0.42 30.10
C ALA A 393 -0.45 1.54 30.97
N MET A 394 -1.78 1.71 30.92
CA MET A 394 -2.48 2.69 31.75
C MET A 394 -2.35 2.40 33.24
N ALA A 395 -2.52 1.14 33.66
CA ALA A 395 -2.39 0.72 35.05
C ALA A 395 -0.93 0.82 35.55
N SER A 396 0.02 0.41 34.71
CA SER A 396 1.46 0.54 34.97
C SER A 396 1.88 2.00 35.20
N SER A 397 1.40 2.91 34.33
CA SER A 397 1.67 4.35 34.47
C SER A 397 1.11 4.92 35.77
N LEU A 398 -0.17 4.62 36.09
CA LEU A 398 -0.82 5.11 37.31
C LEU A 398 -0.11 4.63 38.58
N LYS A 399 0.30 3.36 38.61
CA LYS A 399 1.00 2.76 39.76
C LYS A 399 2.50 3.09 39.79
N ASN A 400 3.01 3.75 38.75
CA ASN A 400 4.45 3.98 38.56
C ASN A 400 5.28 2.70 38.70
N LYS A 401 4.78 1.59 38.12
CA LYS A 401 5.39 0.27 38.22
C LYS A 401 5.58 -0.36 36.84
N PRO A 402 6.80 -0.68 36.44
CA PRO A 402 7.07 -1.27 35.15
C PRO A 402 6.53 -2.70 35.06
N VAL A 403 6.22 -3.17 33.87
CA VAL A 403 5.97 -4.58 33.58
C VAL A 403 7.29 -5.29 33.28
N PRO A 404 7.40 -6.60 33.56
CA PRO A 404 8.64 -7.33 33.27
C PRO A 404 9.02 -7.24 31.78
N GLN A 405 10.30 -7.14 31.53
CA GLN A 405 10.84 -7.13 30.16
C GLN A 405 10.43 -8.40 29.40
N ARG A 406 10.45 -8.35 28.06
CA ARG A 406 10.07 -9.47 27.19
C ARG A 406 8.68 -10.04 27.46
N THR A 407 7.79 -9.18 27.96
CA THR A 407 6.37 -9.49 28.12
C THR A 407 5.57 -8.87 27.01
N ILE A 408 4.69 -9.64 26.38
CA ILE A 408 3.78 -9.16 25.35
C ILE A 408 2.33 -9.39 25.76
N PHE A 409 1.47 -8.41 25.48
CA PHE A 409 0.06 -8.44 25.78
C PHE A 409 -0.76 -8.51 24.50
N VAL A 410 -1.57 -9.56 24.34
CA VAL A 410 -2.36 -9.81 23.14
C VAL A 410 -3.77 -10.24 23.50
N GLY A 411 -4.75 -9.38 23.36
CA GLY A 411 -6.14 -9.70 23.65
C GLY A 411 -7.08 -8.53 23.46
N GLU A 412 -8.29 -8.80 23.00
CA GLU A 412 -9.40 -7.87 23.06
C GLU A 412 -9.95 -7.87 24.48
N VAL A 413 -10.32 -6.69 24.99
CA VAL A 413 -10.94 -6.54 26.31
C VAL A 413 -12.41 -6.15 26.14
N GLY A 414 -13.31 -7.03 26.61
CA GLY A 414 -14.73 -6.74 26.59
C GLY A 414 -15.18 -5.80 27.71
N LEU A 415 -16.39 -5.27 27.59
CA LEU A 415 -16.96 -4.32 28.55
C LEU A 415 -17.14 -4.88 29.97
N LEU A 416 -17.16 -6.18 30.11
CA LEU A 416 -17.26 -6.87 31.41
C LEU A 416 -15.88 -7.21 32.02
N GLY A 417 -14.79 -6.72 31.40
CA GLY A 417 -13.43 -6.97 31.84
C GLY A 417 -12.86 -8.35 31.44
N GLU A 418 -13.59 -9.10 30.62
CA GLU A 418 -13.13 -10.37 30.07
C GLU A 418 -12.10 -10.16 28.96
N ILE A 419 -11.13 -11.07 28.87
CA ILE A 419 -10.19 -11.12 27.77
C ILE A 419 -10.74 -12.06 26.70
N ARG A 420 -10.84 -11.60 25.47
CA ARG A 420 -11.30 -12.36 24.31
C ARG A 420 -10.14 -12.77 23.42
N SER A 421 -10.35 -13.87 22.70
CA SER A 421 -9.39 -14.34 21.71
C SER A 421 -9.39 -13.41 20.50
N VAL A 422 -8.21 -13.26 19.88
CA VAL A 422 -8.01 -12.41 18.71
C VAL A 422 -7.60 -13.24 17.49
N ASN A 423 -7.83 -12.70 16.32
CA ASN A 423 -7.44 -13.34 15.06
C ASN A 423 -5.92 -13.56 15.01
N LEU A 424 -5.51 -14.67 14.37
CA LEU A 424 -4.10 -15.02 14.14
C LEU A 424 -3.25 -15.09 15.41
N LEU A 425 -3.85 -15.42 16.57
CA LEU A 425 -3.15 -15.46 17.86
C LEU A 425 -1.87 -16.31 17.80
N GLU A 426 -1.90 -17.48 17.16
CA GLU A 426 -0.73 -18.36 17.04
C GLU A 426 0.42 -17.70 16.24
N ARG A 427 0.10 -16.95 15.20
CA ARG A 427 1.12 -16.21 14.42
C ARG A 427 1.75 -15.11 15.27
N ARG A 428 0.95 -14.39 16.07
CA ARG A 428 1.43 -13.35 17.01
C ARG A 428 2.37 -13.95 18.04
N ILE A 429 1.98 -15.08 18.61
CA ILE A 429 2.79 -15.83 19.61
C ILE A 429 4.10 -16.29 18.98
N LYS A 430 4.04 -16.86 17.77
CA LYS A 430 5.24 -17.33 17.05
C LYS A 430 6.22 -16.20 16.78
N GLU A 431 5.73 -15.05 16.36
CA GLU A 431 6.57 -13.87 16.10
C GLU A 431 7.17 -13.31 17.38
N ALA A 432 6.38 -13.20 18.47
CA ALA A 432 6.88 -12.79 19.77
C ALA A 432 8.01 -13.70 20.27
N LYS A 433 7.83 -15.01 20.18
CA LYS A 433 8.87 -15.99 20.55
C LYS A 433 10.12 -15.86 19.66
N ARG A 434 9.95 -15.64 18.35
CA ARG A 434 11.06 -15.42 17.42
C ARG A 434 11.91 -14.20 17.80
N LEU A 435 11.26 -13.17 18.36
CA LEU A 435 11.90 -11.95 18.84
C LEU A 435 12.38 -12.02 20.30
N GLY A 436 12.30 -13.20 20.92
CA GLY A 436 12.83 -13.45 22.27
C GLY A 436 11.90 -13.04 23.40
N PHE A 437 10.58 -12.86 23.14
CA PHE A 437 9.59 -12.62 24.19
C PHE A 437 9.25 -13.94 24.89
N GLU A 438 9.38 -13.97 26.19
CA GLU A 438 9.23 -15.16 27.04
C GLU A 438 7.83 -15.22 27.66
N HIS A 439 7.31 -14.06 28.07
CA HIS A 439 6.02 -13.94 28.74
C HIS A 439 4.96 -13.46 27.75
N ILE A 440 4.00 -14.35 27.43
CA ILE A 440 2.93 -14.06 26.48
C ILE A 440 1.60 -14.09 27.23
N VAL A 441 1.04 -12.90 27.44
CA VAL A 441 -0.23 -12.71 28.15
C VAL A 441 -1.36 -12.59 27.12
N SER A 442 -2.33 -13.50 27.21
CA SER A 442 -3.45 -13.57 26.27
C SER A 442 -4.65 -14.30 26.89
N LYS A 443 -5.73 -14.47 26.12
CA LYS A 443 -6.88 -15.31 26.52
C LYS A 443 -6.49 -16.73 26.92
N LYS A 444 -5.37 -17.26 26.42
CA LYS A 444 -4.89 -18.61 26.80
C LYS A 444 -4.32 -18.67 28.23
N THR A 445 -3.84 -17.53 28.73
CA THR A 445 -3.23 -17.46 30.07
C THR A 445 -4.17 -16.86 31.10
N HIS A 446 -4.99 -15.88 30.73
CA HIS A 446 -5.84 -15.14 31.66
C HIS A 446 -7.27 -14.99 31.11
N ALA A 447 -8.26 -15.07 31.98
CA ALA A 447 -9.66 -14.89 31.61
C ALA A 447 -10.12 -13.44 31.69
N LYS A 448 -9.58 -12.66 32.63
CA LYS A 448 -9.98 -11.27 32.92
C LYS A 448 -8.77 -10.35 33.04
N VAL A 449 -8.99 -9.07 32.72
CA VAL A 449 -7.96 -8.02 32.88
C VAL A 449 -7.53 -7.88 34.35
N GLU A 450 -8.47 -7.99 35.29
CA GLU A 450 -8.18 -7.93 36.73
C GLU A 450 -7.11 -8.94 37.13
N ASP A 451 -7.19 -10.20 36.63
CA ASP A 451 -6.22 -11.23 36.91
C ASP A 451 -4.82 -10.86 36.42
N VAL A 452 -4.74 -10.32 35.20
CA VAL A 452 -3.48 -9.83 34.64
C VAL A 452 -2.89 -8.72 35.51
N LEU A 453 -3.69 -7.69 35.84
CA LEU A 453 -3.20 -6.57 36.65
C LEU A 453 -2.75 -7.01 38.03
N ARG A 454 -3.39 -8.02 38.63
CA ARG A 454 -3.01 -8.60 39.92
C ARG A 454 -1.67 -9.32 39.81
N ASP A 455 -1.49 -10.18 38.82
CA ASP A 455 -0.26 -10.95 38.61
C ASP A 455 0.96 -10.06 38.39
N PHE A 456 0.76 -8.92 37.73
CA PHE A 456 1.81 -7.91 37.55
C PHE A 456 1.88 -6.88 38.68
N ASN A 457 1.10 -7.04 39.74
CA ASN A 457 1.01 -6.14 40.90
C ASN A 457 0.70 -4.69 40.50
N LEU A 458 -0.23 -4.49 39.58
CA LEU A 458 -0.69 -3.20 39.05
C LEU A 458 -2.05 -2.76 39.62
N LEU A 459 -2.61 -3.52 40.60
CA LEU A 459 -3.82 -3.16 41.34
C LEU A 459 -3.54 -2.42 42.62
#